data_20e72fa5187347803236d36671f55571
#
_entry.id   20e72fa5187347803236d36671f55571
#
_cell.length_a   1.000
_cell.length_b   1.000
_cell.length_c   1.000
_cell.angle_alpha   90.00
_cell.angle_beta   90.00
_cell.angle_gamma   90.00
#
_symmetry.space_group_name_H-M   'P 1'
#
loop_
_entity.id
_entity.type
_entity.pdbx_description
1 polymer ?
#
loop_
_entity_poly.entity_id
_entity_poly.type
_entity_poly.pdbx_seq_one_letter_code
_entity_poly.pdbx_strand_id
1 'polypeptide(L)'
;RAAARVAARAGSDVRWLPAPLLARARWSHRVAPDGRARTRLTVPGPRGPVTLADEDLDLVWCRTEPGTPAALRGASRRDRDYAAAELHALVVSWLAGLDGRAVNAPDGDGAAGPAWSAWRWRAVARSVGLDAPDPVVATSARLVDGWRGHPWDARRPLTDTGPPADRLLVAGPAVLGARDPDQAAGARRLAAAAGCRVLTVLLDARGGVVGADPDAVLADAAEVRAAAAVLAGAAP
;
A
#
# COMPACT_ATOMS: atom_id res chain seq x y z
N ARG A 1 8.53 -3.47 -12.32
CA ARG A 1 8.33 -4.63 -13.22
C ARG A 1 7.07 -5.43 -12.88
N ALA A 2 6.78 -5.75 -11.61
CA ALA A 2 5.58 -6.50 -11.21
C ALA A 2 4.28 -5.78 -11.60
N ALA A 3 4.17 -4.48 -11.31
CA ALA A 3 2.98 -3.70 -11.64
C ALA A 3 2.66 -3.66 -13.15
N ALA A 4 3.69 -3.55 -14.00
CA ALA A 4 3.49 -3.62 -15.46
C ALA A 4 2.98 -5.01 -15.90
N ARG A 5 3.43 -6.10 -15.24
CA ARG A 5 2.90 -7.46 -15.50
C ARG A 5 1.46 -7.62 -15.03
N VAL A 6 1.10 -7.00 -13.90
CA VAL A 6 -0.29 -6.96 -13.43
C VAL A 6 -1.16 -6.23 -14.42
N ALA A 7 -0.78 -5.03 -14.85
CA ALA A 7 -1.52 -4.25 -15.83
C ALA A 7 -1.71 -5.01 -17.15
N ALA A 8 -0.63 -5.60 -17.69
CA ALA A 8 -0.70 -6.39 -18.93
C ALA A 8 -1.63 -7.61 -18.80
N ARG A 9 -1.85 -8.13 -17.61
CA ARG A 9 -2.67 -9.31 -17.36
C ARG A 9 -4.13 -8.97 -17.01
N ALA A 10 -4.36 -7.81 -16.43
CA ALA A 10 -5.70 -7.34 -16.07
C ALA A 10 -6.54 -6.88 -17.29
N GLY A 11 -5.90 -6.61 -18.43
CA GLY A 11 -6.59 -6.26 -19.66
C GLY A 11 -6.11 -4.95 -20.29
N SER A 12 -6.70 -4.59 -21.44
CA SER A 12 -6.31 -3.43 -22.25
C SER A 12 -6.59 -2.08 -21.60
N ASP A 13 -7.51 -2.02 -20.64
CA ASP A 13 -7.96 -0.75 -20.05
C ASP A 13 -7.17 -0.35 -18.80
N VAL A 14 -6.21 -1.18 -18.37
CA VAL A 14 -5.34 -0.86 -17.23
C VAL A 14 -4.17 0.01 -17.68
N ARG A 15 -4.07 1.21 -17.09
CA ARG A 15 -2.98 2.16 -17.33
C ARG A 15 -1.97 2.14 -16.19
N TRP A 16 -0.71 1.95 -16.54
CA TRP A 16 0.39 2.05 -15.60
C TRP A 16 0.95 3.47 -15.58
N LEU A 17 0.86 4.13 -14.41
CA LEU A 17 1.44 5.45 -14.17
C LEU A 17 2.62 5.33 -13.20
N PRO A 18 3.87 5.37 -13.67
CA PRO A 18 5.04 5.34 -12.78
C PRO A 18 5.16 6.65 -11.99
N ALA A 19 5.71 6.59 -10.77
CA ALA A 19 5.88 7.73 -9.88
C ALA A 19 6.53 8.98 -10.54
N PRO A 20 7.53 8.86 -11.43
CA PRO A 20 8.06 10.02 -12.15
C PRO A 20 7.06 10.71 -13.07
N LEU A 21 6.06 10.01 -13.59
CA LEU A 21 4.97 10.63 -14.36
C LEU A 21 3.99 11.36 -13.44
N LEU A 22 3.63 10.77 -12.31
CA LEU A 22 2.80 11.43 -11.30
C LEU A 22 3.44 12.72 -10.79
N ALA A 23 4.76 12.69 -10.53
CA ALA A 23 5.52 13.86 -10.11
C ALA A 23 5.65 14.97 -11.18
N ARG A 24 5.29 14.69 -12.44
CA ARG A 24 5.30 15.65 -13.56
C ARG A 24 3.90 15.98 -14.06
N ALA A 25 2.90 15.36 -13.49
CA ALA A 25 1.52 15.56 -13.88
C ALA A 25 1.03 16.98 -13.55
N ARG A 26 0.09 17.46 -14.35
CA ARG A 26 -0.70 18.64 -14.00
C ARG A 26 -1.94 18.17 -13.26
N TRP A 27 -2.08 18.62 -12.03
CA TRP A 27 -3.19 18.29 -11.16
C TRP A 27 -4.19 19.41 -11.06
N SER A 28 -5.48 19.07 -11.13
CA SER A 28 -6.58 19.88 -10.66
C SER A 28 -7.34 19.07 -9.63
N HIS A 29 -7.23 19.41 -8.36
CA HIS A 29 -7.88 18.75 -7.26
C HIS A 29 -8.73 19.78 -6.49
N ARG A 30 -9.99 19.47 -6.30
CA ARG A 30 -10.95 20.35 -5.59
C ARG A 30 -11.74 19.53 -4.60
N VAL A 31 -11.75 19.96 -3.36
CA VAL A 31 -12.58 19.40 -2.30
C VAL A 31 -13.74 20.36 -2.06
N ALA A 32 -14.96 19.87 -2.21
CA ALA A 32 -16.17 20.63 -1.94
C ALA A 32 -16.45 20.72 -0.44
N PRO A 33 -17.30 21.66 0.02
CA PRO A 33 -17.65 21.78 1.44
C PRO A 33 -18.29 20.53 2.06
N ASP A 34 -18.89 19.67 1.23
CA ASP A 34 -19.45 18.37 1.64
C ASP A 34 -18.39 17.25 1.75
N GLY A 35 -17.10 17.58 1.56
CA GLY A 35 -15.99 16.65 1.60
C GLY A 35 -15.76 15.86 0.30
N ARG A 36 -16.59 16.00 -0.72
CA ARG A 36 -16.40 15.34 -2.01
C ARG A 36 -15.22 15.94 -2.75
N ALA A 37 -14.29 15.10 -3.17
CA ALA A 37 -13.18 15.49 -4.02
C ALA A 37 -13.49 15.26 -5.51
N ARG A 38 -12.97 16.14 -6.36
CA ARG A 38 -12.93 15.96 -7.82
C ARG A 38 -11.53 16.24 -8.30
N THR A 39 -10.97 15.27 -9.02
CA THR A 39 -9.60 15.34 -9.47
C THR A 39 -9.50 15.13 -10.97
N ARG A 40 -8.64 15.90 -11.61
CA ARG A 40 -8.19 15.69 -12.99
C ARG A 40 -6.67 15.67 -13.00
N LEU A 41 -6.13 14.68 -13.63
CA LEU A 41 -4.71 14.40 -13.73
C LEU A 41 -4.31 14.37 -15.19
N THR A 42 -3.48 15.31 -15.64
CA THR A 42 -2.95 15.31 -17.00
C THR A 42 -1.48 14.90 -16.98
N VAL A 43 -1.19 13.79 -17.63
CA VAL A 43 0.17 13.22 -17.73
C VAL A 43 0.70 13.30 -19.17
N PRO A 44 2.01 13.44 -19.39
CA PRO A 44 2.61 13.29 -20.70
C PRO A 44 2.36 11.86 -21.23
N GLY A 45 1.92 11.75 -22.47
CA GLY A 45 1.77 10.46 -23.15
C GLY A 45 2.52 10.45 -24.48
N PRO A 46 2.73 9.27 -25.09
CA PRO A 46 3.50 9.13 -26.33
C PRO A 46 2.85 9.77 -27.56
N ARG A 47 1.53 9.98 -27.52
CA ARG A 47 0.75 10.62 -28.60
C ARG A 47 0.19 11.99 -28.19
N GLY A 48 0.70 12.60 -27.13
CA GLY A 48 0.24 13.83 -26.55
C GLY A 48 -0.23 13.66 -25.09
N PRO A 49 -0.59 14.76 -24.41
CA PRO A 49 -1.07 14.70 -23.03
C PRO A 49 -2.32 13.82 -22.91
N VAL A 50 -2.37 13.03 -21.84
CA VAL A 50 -3.55 12.22 -21.49
C VAL A 50 -4.13 12.76 -20.19
N THR A 51 -5.41 13.11 -20.21
CA THR A 51 -6.15 13.53 -19.02
C THR A 51 -6.99 12.36 -18.51
N LEU A 52 -6.91 12.13 -17.22
CA LEU A 52 -7.72 11.18 -16.46
C LEU A 52 -8.54 11.99 -15.45
N ALA A 53 -9.83 11.79 -15.43
CA ALA A 53 -10.72 12.34 -14.41
C ALA A 53 -11.25 11.21 -13.52
N ASP A 54 -11.71 11.55 -12.31
CA ASP A 54 -12.20 10.54 -11.36
C ASP A 54 -13.37 9.72 -11.94
N GLU A 55 -14.19 10.35 -12.78
CA GLU A 55 -15.29 9.71 -13.49
C GLU A 55 -14.85 8.67 -14.53
N ASP A 56 -13.60 8.73 -15.01
CA ASP A 56 -13.02 7.80 -16.00
C ASP A 56 -12.36 6.59 -15.34
N LEU A 57 -12.35 6.51 -13.99
CA LEU A 57 -11.60 5.51 -13.25
C LEU A 57 -12.54 4.56 -12.49
N ASP A 58 -12.54 3.30 -12.84
CA ASP A 58 -13.26 2.25 -12.10
C ASP A 58 -12.51 1.82 -10.85
N LEU A 59 -11.19 1.74 -10.93
CA LEU A 59 -10.33 1.34 -9.81
C LEU A 59 -8.93 1.95 -9.93
N VAL A 60 -8.36 2.32 -8.79
CA VAL A 60 -6.97 2.81 -8.70
C VAL A 60 -6.19 1.95 -7.71
N TRP A 61 -5.08 1.39 -8.13
CA TRP A 61 -4.13 0.72 -7.25
C TRP A 61 -2.85 1.55 -7.12
N CYS A 62 -2.73 2.25 -6.02
CA CYS A 62 -1.50 2.94 -5.66
C CYS A 62 -0.50 1.94 -5.06
N ARG A 63 0.71 1.89 -5.61
CA ARG A 63 1.78 0.97 -5.20
C ARG A 63 3.10 1.68 -4.92
N THR A 64 3.07 2.96 -4.77
CA THR A 64 4.29 3.73 -4.59
C THR A 64 3.98 5.02 -3.86
N GLU A 65 4.94 5.45 -3.07
CA GLU A 65 4.92 6.81 -2.56
C GLU A 65 5.27 7.78 -3.70
N PRO A 66 4.52 8.86 -3.88
CA PRO A 66 4.88 9.89 -4.82
C PRO A 66 6.22 10.52 -4.40
N GLY A 67 7.21 10.42 -5.27
CA GLY A 67 8.55 10.97 -4.99
C GLY A 67 8.61 12.48 -5.15
N THR A 68 9.79 13.05 -4.92
CA THR A 68 10.05 14.49 -5.12
C THR A 68 9.77 14.89 -6.58
N PRO A 69 8.99 15.94 -6.84
CA PRO A 69 8.77 16.47 -8.19
C PRO A 69 10.08 16.74 -8.92
N ALA A 70 10.19 16.30 -10.17
CA ALA A 70 11.42 16.40 -10.95
C ALA A 70 11.91 17.86 -11.12
N ALA A 71 10.99 18.81 -11.14
CA ALA A 71 11.28 20.24 -11.23
C ALA A 71 12.08 20.76 -10.01
N LEU A 72 12.02 20.06 -8.87
CA LEU A 72 12.67 20.47 -7.62
C LEU A 72 13.97 19.71 -7.32
N ARG A 73 14.52 18.95 -8.27
CA ARG A 73 15.78 18.19 -8.05
C ARG A 73 16.94 19.07 -7.65
N GLY A 74 17.02 20.30 -8.18
CA GLY A 74 18.04 21.30 -7.85
C GLY A 74 17.72 22.18 -6.63
N ALA A 75 16.55 22.04 -6.02
CA ALA A 75 16.15 22.83 -4.87
C ALA A 75 16.85 22.36 -3.57
N SER A 76 16.73 23.16 -2.50
CA SER A 76 17.23 22.78 -1.19
C SER A 76 16.59 21.45 -0.71
N ARG A 77 17.26 20.75 0.21
CA ARG A 77 16.68 19.53 0.82
C ARG A 77 15.32 19.83 1.45
N ARG A 78 15.22 20.94 2.18
CA ARG A 78 13.99 21.36 2.85
C ARG A 78 12.83 21.54 1.85
N ASP A 79 13.09 22.21 0.72
CA ASP A 79 12.05 22.46 -0.30
C ASP A 79 11.64 21.15 -0.99
N ARG A 80 12.58 20.23 -1.22
CA ARG A 80 12.28 18.90 -1.77
C ARG A 80 11.42 18.08 -0.82
N ASP A 81 11.78 18.06 0.47
CA ASP A 81 11.04 17.32 1.51
C ASP A 81 9.64 17.89 1.67
N TYR A 82 9.48 19.22 1.66
CA TYR A 82 8.20 19.89 1.68
C TYR A 82 7.33 19.52 0.45
N ALA A 83 7.89 19.64 -0.74
CA ALA A 83 7.16 19.33 -1.97
C ALA A 83 6.78 17.84 -2.08
N ALA A 84 7.61 16.93 -1.56
CA ALA A 84 7.27 15.51 -1.48
C ALA A 84 6.09 15.28 -0.53
N ALA A 85 6.05 15.96 0.62
CA ALA A 85 4.94 15.88 1.56
C ALA A 85 3.64 16.43 0.98
N GLU A 86 3.69 17.58 0.27
CA GLU A 86 2.53 18.15 -0.40
C GLU A 86 1.99 17.23 -1.50
N LEU A 87 2.87 16.65 -2.31
CA LEU A 87 2.45 15.70 -3.34
C LEU A 87 1.88 14.42 -2.73
N HIS A 88 2.44 13.94 -1.63
CA HIS A 88 1.89 12.82 -0.87
C HIS A 88 0.48 13.13 -0.37
N ALA A 89 0.28 14.27 0.29
CA ALA A 89 -1.01 14.71 0.79
C ALA A 89 -2.05 14.84 -0.33
N LEU A 90 -1.65 15.39 -1.49
CA LEU A 90 -2.52 15.48 -2.67
C LEU A 90 -2.96 14.10 -3.17
N VAL A 91 -2.01 13.13 -3.27
CA VAL A 91 -2.33 11.77 -3.73
C VAL A 91 -3.21 11.04 -2.73
N VAL A 92 -2.95 11.14 -1.42
CA VAL A 92 -3.79 10.56 -0.37
C VAL A 92 -5.20 11.14 -0.42
N SER A 93 -5.33 12.47 -0.54
CA SER A 93 -6.64 13.15 -0.66
C SER A 93 -7.40 12.71 -1.92
N TRP A 94 -6.70 12.56 -3.05
CA TRP A 94 -7.29 12.03 -4.27
C TRP A 94 -7.81 10.61 -4.09
N LEU A 95 -6.98 9.69 -3.58
CA LEU A 95 -7.35 8.28 -3.38
C LEU A 95 -8.49 8.13 -2.38
N ALA A 96 -8.50 8.91 -1.30
CA ALA A 96 -9.60 8.96 -0.35
C ALA A 96 -10.91 9.44 -1.00
N GLY A 97 -10.83 10.40 -1.94
CA GLY A 97 -11.97 10.92 -2.68
C GLY A 97 -12.54 9.97 -3.74
N LEU A 98 -11.88 8.83 -4.03
CA LEU A 98 -12.36 7.85 -4.99
C LEU A 98 -13.50 6.95 -4.47
N ASP A 99 -13.93 7.14 -3.25
CA ASP A 99 -15.14 6.52 -2.68
C ASP A 99 -15.16 4.98 -2.83
N GLY A 100 -14.14 4.31 -2.30
CA GLY A 100 -13.98 2.86 -2.32
C GLY A 100 -13.39 2.28 -3.62
N ARG A 101 -13.10 3.11 -4.63
CA ARG A 101 -12.42 2.71 -5.87
C ARG A 101 -10.89 2.67 -5.76
N ALA A 102 -10.31 2.92 -4.60
CA ALA A 102 -8.92 2.57 -4.32
C ALA A 102 -8.83 1.08 -3.94
N VAL A 103 -7.84 0.36 -4.49
CA VAL A 103 -7.62 -1.08 -4.15
C VAL A 103 -7.39 -1.26 -2.67
N ASN A 104 -6.56 -0.41 -2.09
CA ASN A 104 -6.36 -0.32 -0.64
C ASN A 104 -6.77 1.09 -0.20
N ALA A 105 -7.56 1.18 0.86
CA ALA A 105 -7.96 2.47 1.40
C ALA A 105 -6.73 3.20 1.95
N PRO A 106 -6.41 4.42 1.46
CA PRO A 106 -5.31 5.19 2.01
C PRO A 106 -5.61 5.59 3.45
N ASP A 107 -4.57 5.74 4.25
CA ASP A 107 -4.66 6.48 5.51
C ASP A 107 -3.75 7.73 5.45
N GLY A 108 -3.75 8.57 6.50
CA GLY A 108 -3.00 9.81 6.50
C GLY A 108 -1.50 9.65 6.22
N ASP A 109 -0.95 8.47 6.51
CA ASP A 109 0.47 8.17 6.43
C ASP A 109 0.85 7.29 5.22
N GLY A 110 -0.14 6.68 4.53
CA GLY A 110 0.11 5.73 3.45
C GLY A 110 -0.82 5.87 2.25
N ALA A 111 -0.25 6.14 1.06
CA ALA A 111 -1.00 6.18 -0.20
C ALA A 111 -1.32 4.77 -0.75
N ALA A 112 -0.50 3.77 -0.45
CA ALA A 112 -0.70 2.38 -0.89
C ALA A 112 -1.65 1.58 0.01
N GLY A 113 -2.13 2.18 1.09
CA GLY A 113 -2.94 1.57 2.16
C GLY A 113 -2.43 2.00 3.53
N PRO A 114 -2.93 1.44 4.64
CA PRO A 114 -2.59 1.88 5.97
C PRO A 114 -1.10 1.65 6.29
N ALA A 115 -0.39 2.71 6.66
CA ALA A 115 1.01 2.69 7.08
C ALA A 115 1.13 2.37 8.59
N TRP A 116 0.44 1.31 9.04
CA TRP A 116 0.42 0.95 10.45
C TRP A 116 1.75 0.42 10.93
N SER A 117 2.11 0.75 12.17
CA SER A 117 3.25 0.14 12.84
C SER A 117 3.07 -1.37 12.99
N ALA A 118 4.17 -2.12 13.08
CA ALA A 118 4.13 -3.56 13.34
C ALA A 118 3.32 -3.91 14.59
N TRP A 119 3.37 -3.06 15.61
CA TRP A 119 2.56 -3.19 16.81
C TRP A 119 1.06 -3.18 16.52
N ARG A 120 0.59 -2.22 15.71
CA ARG A 120 -0.82 -2.12 15.32
C ARG A 120 -1.25 -3.30 14.46
N TRP A 121 -0.42 -3.72 13.51
CA TRP A 121 -0.67 -4.91 12.70
C TRP A 121 -0.89 -6.16 13.55
N ARG A 122 -0.03 -6.38 14.57
CA ARG A 122 -0.15 -7.52 15.49
C ARG A 122 -1.42 -7.45 16.34
N ALA A 123 -1.75 -6.27 16.86
CA ALA A 123 -2.96 -6.06 17.66
C ALA A 123 -4.22 -6.39 16.85
N VAL A 124 -4.31 -5.89 15.60
CA VAL A 124 -5.43 -6.19 14.70
C VAL A 124 -5.42 -7.67 14.28
N ALA A 125 -4.26 -8.27 14.00
CA ALA A 125 -4.15 -9.70 13.67
C ALA A 125 -4.76 -10.57 14.79
N ARG A 126 -4.45 -10.30 16.05
CA ARG A 126 -5.05 -11.01 17.18
C ARG A 126 -6.55 -10.81 17.29
N SER A 127 -7.03 -9.59 17.09
CA SER A 127 -8.48 -9.31 17.16
C SER A 127 -9.30 -10.06 16.11
N VAL A 128 -8.65 -10.49 15.00
CA VAL A 128 -9.27 -11.29 13.95
C VAL A 128 -8.93 -12.79 14.04
N GLY A 129 -8.32 -13.22 15.14
CA GLY A 129 -8.04 -14.64 15.42
C GLY A 129 -6.78 -15.20 14.74
N LEU A 130 -5.85 -14.35 14.31
CA LEU A 130 -4.53 -14.77 13.89
C LEU A 130 -3.55 -14.77 15.07
N ASP A 131 -2.66 -15.74 15.10
CA ASP A 131 -1.54 -15.73 16.04
C ASP A 131 -0.58 -14.58 15.71
N ALA A 132 -0.13 -13.90 16.75
CA ALA A 132 0.86 -12.85 16.64
C ALA A 132 1.65 -12.73 17.94
N PRO A 133 2.98 -12.65 17.89
CA PRO A 133 3.80 -12.53 19.09
C PRO A 133 3.47 -11.24 19.85
N ASP A 134 3.67 -11.27 21.17
CA ASP A 134 3.48 -10.09 22.02
C ASP A 134 4.42 -8.97 21.57
N PRO A 135 3.92 -7.73 21.50
CA PRO A 135 4.78 -6.60 21.21
C PRO A 135 5.71 -6.35 22.40
N VAL A 136 7.00 -6.25 22.16
CA VAL A 136 7.95 -5.78 23.17
C VAL A 136 8.01 -4.26 23.10
N VAL A 137 7.66 -3.61 24.20
CA VAL A 137 7.83 -2.15 24.36
C VAL A 137 8.93 -1.92 25.38
N ALA A 138 10.02 -1.30 24.97
CA ALA A 138 11.14 -1.00 25.86
C ALA A 138 11.57 0.47 25.72
N THR A 139 11.95 1.07 26.82
CA THR A 139 12.48 2.45 26.85
C THR A 139 13.93 2.54 26.35
N SER A 140 14.59 1.40 26.20
CA SER A 140 15.96 1.31 25.68
C SER A 140 16.15 0.03 24.86
N ALA A 141 16.87 0.13 23.75
CA ALA A 141 17.25 -1.00 22.92
C ALA A 141 18.06 -2.08 23.68
N ARG A 142 18.73 -1.69 24.79
CA ARG A 142 19.49 -2.61 25.64
C ARG A 142 18.61 -3.57 26.44
N LEU A 143 17.31 -3.27 26.57
CA LEU A 143 16.35 -4.11 27.29
C LEU A 143 15.69 -5.16 26.38
N VAL A 144 16.03 -5.17 25.09
CA VAL A 144 15.49 -6.11 24.10
C VAL A 144 16.62 -6.95 23.54
N ASP A 145 16.68 -8.20 23.94
CA ASP A 145 17.67 -9.16 23.43
C ASP A 145 17.52 -9.29 21.91
N GLY A 146 18.66 -9.25 21.18
CA GLY A 146 18.65 -9.39 19.71
C GLY A 146 18.22 -8.15 18.93
N TRP A 147 18.00 -6.99 19.56
CA TRP A 147 17.68 -5.76 18.88
C TRP A 147 18.75 -5.35 17.87
N ARG A 148 18.36 -5.17 16.61
CA ARG A 148 19.22 -4.77 15.49
C ARG A 148 18.63 -3.62 14.66
N GLY A 149 17.90 -2.70 15.25
CA GLY A 149 17.26 -1.60 14.52
C GLY A 149 17.51 -0.23 15.13
N HIS A 150 17.22 0.83 14.39
CA HIS A 150 17.23 2.18 14.91
C HIS A 150 15.97 2.44 15.75
N PRO A 151 16.05 3.07 16.94
CA PRO A 151 14.90 3.30 17.82
C PRO A 151 13.73 4.06 17.18
N TRP A 152 14.00 4.82 16.13
CA TRP A 152 13.03 5.67 15.43
C TRP A 152 12.55 5.10 14.08
N ASP A 153 12.96 3.90 13.70
CA ASP A 153 12.47 3.25 12.50
C ASP A 153 11.10 2.59 12.79
N ALA A 154 10.08 3.42 12.87
CA ALA A 154 8.70 2.98 13.14
C ALA A 154 8.13 2.02 12.07
N ARG A 155 8.76 1.94 10.90
CA ARG A 155 8.38 1.06 9.79
C ARG A 155 9.00 -0.33 9.89
N ARG A 156 10.06 -0.47 10.68
CA ARG A 156 10.65 -1.79 10.94
C ARG A 156 10.13 -2.33 12.26
N PRO A 157 9.62 -3.57 12.26
CA PRO A 157 9.16 -4.17 13.51
C PRO A 157 10.31 -4.21 14.51
N LEU A 158 10.07 -3.66 15.70
CA LEU A 158 10.83 -3.95 16.91
C LEU A 158 10.57 -5.43 17.25
N THR A 159 11.21 -6.34 16.53
CA THR A 159 10.96 -7.75 16.74
C THR A 159 12.17 -8.38 17.40
N ASP A 160 11.98 -8.92 18.56
CA ASP A 160 12.74 -10.02 19.11
C ASP A 160 12.63 -11.31 18.26
N THR A 161 11.71 -11.33 17.27
CA THR A 161 11.42 -12.45 16.37
C THR A 161 12.29 -12.51 15.12
N GLY A 162 13.20 -11.55 14.92
CA GLY A 162 14.05 -11.49 13.72
C GLY A 162 13.29 -11.00 12.46
N PRO A 163 13.92 -11.08 11.27
CA PRO A 163 13.26 -10.74 10.02
C PRO A 163 12.11 -11.72 9.76
N PRO A 164 11.08 -11.29 8.98
CA PRO A 164 10.01 -12.20 8.56
C PRO A 164 10.60 -13.45 7.91
N ALA A 165 10.15 -14.63 8.36
CA ALA A 165 10.60 -15.92 7.83
C ALA A 165 9.74 -16.39 6.66
N ASP A 166 8.48 -15.92 6.61
CA ASP A 166 7.50 -16.33 5.61
C ASP A 166 6.49 -15.19 5.37
N ARG A 167 5.66 -15.34 4.35
CA ARG A 167 4.64 -14.36 4.02
C ARG A 167 3.43 -14.98 3.36
N LEU A 168 2.27 -14.32 3.51
CA LEU A 168 1.05 -14.60 2.78
C LEU A 168 0.74 -13.41 1.87
N LEU A 169 0.12 -13.67 0.72
CA LEU A 169 -0.51 -12.63 -0.08
C LEU A 169 -2.03 -12.82 -0.04
N VAL A 170 -2.73 -11.81 0.44
CA VAL A 170 -4.18 -11.66 0.25
C VAL A 170 -4.39 -10.84 -1.02
N ALA A 171 -5.22 -11.34 -1.94
CA ALA A 171 -5.61 -10.63 -3.15
C ALA A 171 -7.11 -10.89 -3.42
N GLY A 172 -7.97 -9.98 -2.96
CA GLY A 172 -9.41 -10.18 -2.92
C GLY A 172 -9.79 -11.45 -2.14
N PRO A 173 -10.53 -12.39 -2.74
CA PRO A 173 -10.89 -13.65 -2.09
C PRO A 173 -9.72 -14.65 -1.99
N ALA A 174 -8.67 -14.49 -2.82
CA ALA A 174 -7.54 -15.40 -2.87
C ALA A 174 -6.55 -15.12 -1.74
N VAL A 175 -6.02 -16.18 -1.14
CA VAL A 175 -4.89 -16.13 -0.21
C VAL A 175 -3.84 -17.13 -0.69
N LEU A 176 -2.63 -16.66 -0.93
CA LEU A 176 -1.50 -17.47 -1.37
C LEU A 176 -0.50 -17.61 -0.23
N GLY A 177 0.08 -18.79 -0.08
CA GLY A 177 1.07 -19.09 0.95
C GLY A 177 0.50 -19.49 2.31
N ALA A 178 -0.83 -19.58 2.48
CA ALA A 178 -1.43 -20.04 3.73
C ALA A 178 -1.18 -21.54 3.95
N ARG A 179 -0.89 -21.90 5.20
CA ARG A 179 -0.63 -23.29 5.62
C ARG A 179 -1.90 -24.12 5.75
N ASP A 180 -2.99 -23.44 6.10
CA ASP A 180 -4.30 -24.06 6.34
C ASP A 180 -5.45 -23.06 6.05
N PRO A 181 -6.71 -23.56 5.99
CA PRO A 181 -7.87 -22.71 5.73
C PRO A 181 -8.13 -21.64 6.80
N ASP A 182 -7.80 -21.90 8.06
CA ASP A 182 -8.05 -20.97 9.17
C ASP A 182 -7.10 -19.78 9.10
N GLN A 183 -5.84 -20.03 8.79
CA GLN A 183 -4.85 -18.98 8.53
C GLN A 183 -5.28 -18.14 7.31
N ALA A 184 -5.75 -18.77 6.25
CA ALA A 184 -6.26 -18.06 5.08
C ALA A 184 -7.50 -17.19 5.41
N ALA A 185 -8.43 -17.71 6.20
CA ALA A 185 -9.59 -16.97 6.64
C ALA A 185 -9.22 -15.79 7.56
N GLY A 186 -8.28 -16.00 8.47
CA GLY A 186 -7.74 -14.95 9.35
C GLY A 186 -7.06 -13.85 8.55
N ALA A 187 -6.24 -14.21 7.56
CA ALA A 187 -5.56 -13.23 6.70
C ALA A 187 -6.56 -12.37 5.90
N ARG A 188 -7.66 -12.96 5.39
CA ARG A 188 -8.75 -12.19 4.75
C ARG A 188 -9.42 -11.22 5.72
N ARG A 189 -9.70 -11.67 6.96
CA ARG A 189 -10.28 -10.78 8.00
C ARG A 189 -9.31 -9.64 8.36
N LEU A 190 -8.01 -9.90 8.43
CA LEU A 190 -7.01 -8.87 8.66
C LEU A 190 -6.99 -7.84 7.54
N ALA A 191 -6.99 -8.28 6.28
CA ALA A 191 -7.04 -7.41 5.12
C ALA A 191 -8.33 -6.57 5.11
N ALA A 192 -9.47 -7.17 5.38
CA ALA A 192 -10.76 -6.46 5.48
C ALA A 192 -10.76 -5.42 6.61
N ALA A 193 -10.24 -5.75 7.80
CA ALA A 193 -10.12 -4.83 8.93
C ALA A 193 -9.18 -3.65 8.63
N ALA A 194 -8.22 -3.85 7.72
CA ALA A 194 -7.28 -2.82 7.25
C ALA A 194 -7.78 -2.04 6.02
N GLY A 195 -8.98 -2.35 5.48
CA GLY A 195 -9.47 -1.75 4.25
C GLY A 195 -8.64 -2.10 3.02
N CYS A 196 -7.96 -3.26 3.02
CA CYS A 196 -7.07 -3.68 1.95
C CYS A 196 -7.70 -4.81 1.12
N ARG A 197 -7.69 -4.66 -0.19
CA ARG A 197 -8.00 -5.74 -1.15
C ARG A 197 -6.75 -6.55 -1.52
N VAL A 198 -5.57 -5.93 -1.41
CA VAL A 198 -4.27 -6.59 -1.62
C VAL A 198 -3.37 -6.28 -0.43
N LEU A 199 -2.89 -7.32 0.24
CA LEU A 199 -2.09 -7.18 1.47
C LEU A 199 -1.05 -8.32 1.55
N THR A 200 0.20 -7.98 1.77
CA THR A 200 1.21 -8.96 2.20
C THR A 200 1.20 -9.05 3.72
N VAL A 201 0.94 -10.22 4.28
CA VAL A 201 1.05 -10.49 5.71
C VAL A 201 2.40 -11.15 5.97
N LEU A 202 3.17 -10.59 6.88
CA LEU A 202 4.51 -11.05 7.23
C LEU A 202 4.45 -11.96 8.47
N LEU A 203 5.07 -13.12 8.37
CA LEU A 203 5.02 -14.16 9.39
C LEU A 203 6.41 -14.45 9.98
N ASP A 204 6.45 -14.80 11.25
CA ASP A 204 7.63 -15.42 11.87
C ASP A 204 7.76 -16.91 11.49
N ALA A 205 8.80 -17.57 11.97
CA ALA A 205 9.06 -18.99 11.71
C ALA A 205 7.96 -19.94 12.26
N ARG A 206 7.17 -19.48 13.24
CA ARG A 206 6.07 -20.24 13.85
C ARG A 206 4.74 -20.00 13.13
N GLY A 207 4.69 -19.01 12.21
CA GLY A 207 3.50 -18.61 11.48
C GLY A 207 2.72 -17.49 12.15
N GLY A 208 3.24 -16.90 13.22
CA GLY A 208 2.66 -15.73 13.88
C GLY A 208 2.86 -14.45 13.05
N VAL A 209 1.86 -13.57 13.03
CA VAL A 209 1.90 -12.30 12.28
C VAL A 209 2.84 -11.32 12.97
N VAL A 210 3.92 -10.92 12.29
CA VAL A 210 4.86 -9.92 12.77
C VAL A 210 4.61 -8.53 12.19
N GLY A 211 3.85 -8.45 11.11
CA GLY A 211 3.48 -7.21 10.44
C GLY A 211 2.71 -7.46 9.15
N ALA A 212 2.39 -6.40 8.44
CA ALA A 212 1.85 -6.50 7.09
C ALA A 212 2.26 -5.29 6.23
N ASP A 213 2.20 -5.46 4.91
CA ASP A 213 2.60 -4.46 3.92
C ASP A 213 1.52 -4.32 2.84
N PRO A 214 0.82 -3.17 2.80
CA PRO A 214 -0.15 -2.86 1.74
C PRO A 214 0.50 -2.62 0.36
N ASP A 215 1.78 -2.22 0.30
CA ASP A 215 2.53 -2.17 -0.96
C ASP A 215 3.13 -3.55 -1.28
N ALA A 216 2.24 -4.49 -1.55
CA ALA A 216 2.57 -5.89 -1.70
C ALA A 216 3.64 -6.15 -2.76
N VAL A 217 4.77 -6.75 -2.36
CA VAL A 217 5.77 -7.25 -3.30
C VAL A 217 5.26 -8.55 -3.93
N LEU A 218 5.05 -8.54 -5.24
CA LEU A 218 4.61 -9.71 -6.00
C LEU A 218 5.83 -10.46 -6.53
N ALA A 219 6.11 -11.65 -5.96
CA ALA A 219 7.33 -12.40 -6.26
C ALA A 219 7.19 -13.29 -7.50
N ASP A 220 6.04 -13.90 -7.70
CA ASP A 220 5.84 -14.91 -8.74
C ASP A 220 4.62 -14.65 -9.65
N ALA A 221 4.41 -15.58 -10.60
CA ALA A 221 3.33 -15.47 -11.57
C ALA A 221 1.95 -15.74 -10.96
N ALA A 222 1.84 -16.52 -9.88
CA ALA A 222 0.57 -16.80 -9.22
C ALA A 222 0.09 -15.55 -8.47
N GLU A 223 0.96 -14.88 -7.76
CA GLU A 223 0.69 -13.62 -7.08
C GLU A 223 0.30 -12.50 -8.06
N VAL A 224 1.02 -12.41 -9.20
CA VAL A 224 0.67 -11.46 -10.28
C VAL A 224 -0.72 -11.77 -10.83
N ARG A 225 -1.10 -13.05 -11.02
CA ARG A 225 -2.45 -13.41 -11.49
C ARG A 225 -3.52 -13.05 -10.47
N ALA A 226 -3.30 -13.37 -9.19
CA ALA A 226 -4.24 -13.06 -8.12
C ALA A 226 -4.46 -11.55 -7.99
N ALA A 227 -3.40 -10.75 -8.03
CA ALA A 227 -3.49 -9.30 -7.99
C ALA A 227 -4.17 -8.72 -9.25
N ALA A 228 -3.91 -9.29 -10.44
CA ALA A 228 -4.59 -8.88 -11.67
C ALA A 228 -6.10 -9.17 -11.62
N ALA A 229 -6.51 -10.28 -11.02
CA ALA A 229 -7.92 -10.60 -10.84
C ALA A 229 -8.65 -9.58 -9.94
N VAL A 230 -7.98 -8.99 -8.95
CA VAL A 230 -8.56 -7.89 -8.15
C VAL A 230 -8.86 -6.66 -9.01
N LEU A 231 -7.97 -6.34 -9.96
CA LEU A 231 -8.19 -5.22 -10.89
C LEU A 231 -9.27 -5.53 -11.93
N ALA A 232 -9.31 -6.76 -12.44
CA ALA A 232 -10.30 -7.19 -13.43
C ALA A 232 -11.71 -7.40 -12.83
N GLY A 233 -11.79 -7.81 -11.57
CA GLY A 233 -13.05 -8.03 -10.84
C GLY A 233 -13.66 -6.76 -10.24
N ALA A 234 -13.10 -5.60 -10.54
CA ALA A 234 -13.61 -4.30 -10.11
C ALA A 234 -14.76 -3.77 -10.99
N ALA A 235 -15.14 -4.49 -12.04
CA ALA A 235 -16.41 -4.23 -12.70
C ALA A 235 -17.58 -4.51 -11.73
N PRO A 236 -18.61 -3.65 -11.69
CA PRO A 236 -19.72 -3.68 -10.73
C PRO A 236 -20.47 -5.00 -10.73
#